data_0640e1589626b17caa5553999ddf1d1e
#
_entry.id   0640e1589626b17caa5553999ddf1d1e
#
_cell.length_a   1.000
_cell.length_b   1.000
_cell.length_c   1.000
_cell.angle_alpha   90.00
_cell.angle_beta   90.00
_cell.angle_gamma   90.00
#
_symmetry.space_group_name_H-M   'P 1'
#
loop_
_entity.id
_entity.type
_entity.pdbx_description
1 polymer ?
#
loop_
_entity_poly.entity_id
_entity_poly.type
_entity_poly.pdbx_seq_one_letter_code
_entity_poly.pdbx_strand_id
1 'polypeptide(L)'
;LKLRSRNFKQQLHSRRTHYSWLCDAAPMNPSFSSYLVNDVFGDPGLFVEVRWSKRALLFDLGHNDALGPTRLLRASDIFISHTHMDHFIGFDALLRVALGRGKTLRRHGPPGLIPNVQGKLHGYTWNLVDGYPLTITAHEFHPDGIQTATFLATDGFQRHDEPDAPLNGCTGQGPFTVFRDPMFTVQATALNHRIPSLAYALQEQFHVNFNKERLHEAGLPVGYWLKEVKQYFWEGQPDDFRFCATLYHEHHKETREFILGEIRERFVTITRGQKIAYVVDA
;
A
#
# COMPACT_ATOMS: atom_id res chain seq x y z
N LEU A 1 -57.30 5.26 5.70
CA LEU A 1 -56.65 4.04 6.20
C LEU A 1 -55.25 4.37 6.73
N LYS A 2 -55.14 4.49 8.07
CA LYS A 2 -53.87 4.60 8.78
C LYS A 2 -53.32 3.21 9.00
N LEU A 3 -52.12 2.87 8.49
CA LEU A 3 -51.34 1.73 8.88
C LEU A 3 -50.07 2.16 9.61
N ARG A 4 -49.96 1.64 10.81
CA ARG A 4 -48.95 1.91 11.82
C ARG A 4 -47.57 1.37 11.40
N SER A 5 -46.58 2.22 11.35
CA SER A 5 -45.18 1.84 11.44
C SER A 5 -44.83 1.56 12.90
N ARG A 6 -44.63 0.32 13.27
CA ARG A 6 -44.04 -0.07 14.57
C ARG A 6 -42.97 -1.13 14.38
N ASN A 7 -41.77 -0.77 14.86
CA ASN A 7 -40.75 -1.64 15.41
C ASN A 7 -40.07 -2.69 14.52
N PHE A 8 -39.06 -2.24 13.77
CA PHE A 8 -38.03 -3.12 13.21
C PHE A 8 -36.63 -2.88 13.83
N LYS A 9 -36.55 -2.23 14.99
CA LYS A 9 -35.27 -1.88 15.64
C LYS A 9 -34.88 -2.75 16.86
N GLN A 10 -35.52 -3.89 17.09
CA GLN A 10 -35.27 -4.64 18.33
C GLN A 10 -34.97 -6.15 18.19
N GLN A 11 -34.41 -6.60 17.08
CA GLN A 11 -34.04 -8.03 16.96
C GLN A 11 -32.63 -8.32 16.42
N LEU A 12 -31.68 -7.39 16.56
CA LEU A 12 -30.25 -7.62 16.20
C LEU A 12 -29.33 -7.62 17.42
N HIS A 13 -29.83 -8.00 18.60
CA HIS A 13 -29.02 -8.23 19.77
C HIS A 13 -29.23 -9.66 20.25
N SER A 14 -28.53 -10.63 19.65
CA SER A 14 -28.06 -11.87 20.29
C SER A 14 -27.68 -12.91 19.25
N ARG A 15 -26.47 -12.88 18.82
CA ARG A 15 -25.64 -14.08 18.46
C ARG A 15 -24.21 -13.61 18.29
N ARG A 16 -23.55 -13.19 19.36
CA ARG A 16 -22.08 -13.25 19.45
C ARG A 16 -21.74 -14.74 19.64
N THR A 17 -21.47 -15.43 18.56
CA THR A 17 -20.72 -16.68 18.62
C THR A 17 -19.28 -16.33 19.04
N HIS A 18 -18.94 -16.65 20.28
CA HIS A 18 -17.58 -16.64 20.77
C HIS A 18 -16.74 -17.63 19.97
N TYR A 19 -15.92 -17.13 19.03
CA TYR A 19 -14.76 -17.87 18.57
C TYR A 19 -13.62 -17.66 19.58
N SER A 20 -13.55 -18.54 20.58
CA SER A 20 -12.45 -18.65 21.54
C SER A 20 -11.27 -19.41 20.93
N TRP A 21 -10.66 -18.89 19.87
CA TRP A 21 -9.39 -19.37 19.33
C TRP A 21 -8.37 -18.24 19.25
N LEU A 22 -8.27 -17.42 20.30
CA LEU A 22 -7.18 -16.48 20.41
C LEU A 22 -6.22 -17.02 21.46
N CYS A 23 -5.15 -17.66 20.99
CA CYS A 23 -3.91 -17.76 21.75
C CYS A 23 -3.57 -16.37 22.29
N ASP A 24 -3.07 -16.29 23.52
CA ASP A 24 -2.51 -15.10 24.17
C ASP A 24 -1.31 -14.56 23.39
N ALA A 25 -1.54 -13.98 22.21
CA ALA A 25 -0.57 -13.18 21.51
C ALA A 25 -0.74 -11.74 21.99
N ALA A 26 0.30 -11.17 22.59
CA ALA A 26 0.35 -9.76 22.91
C ALA A 26 -0.16 -8.93 21.71
N PRO A 27 -0.92 -7.84 21.92
CA PRO A 27 -1.53 -7.09 20.83
C PRO A 27 -0.46 -6.60 19.86
N MET A 28 -0.35 -7.27 18.71
CA MET A 28 0.56 -6.88 17.66
C MET A 28 0.10 -5.54 17.09
N ASN A 29 0.97 -4.55 17.07
CA ASN A 29 0.74 -3.33 16.31
C ASN A 29 0.93 -3.64 14.82
N PRO A 30 -0.14 -3.77 14.03
CA PRO A 30 -0.02 -4.18 12.63
C PRO A 30 0.81 -3.19 11.82
N SER A 31 1.57 -3.68 10.85
CA SER A 31 2.35 -2.85 9.92
C SER A 31 1.48 -2.16 8.88
N PHE A 32 0.36 -2.77 8.55
CA PHE A 32 -0.63 -2.22 7.62
C PHE A 32 -1.96 -2.00 8.33
N SER A 33 -2.59 -0.87 8.02
CA SER A 33 -3.96 -0.56 8.40
C SER A 33 -4.78 -0.39 7.13
N SER A 34 -5.74 -1.28 6.90
CA SER A 34 -6.55 -1.31 5.69
C SER A 34 -8.01 -0.99 5.98
N TYR A 35 -8.66 -0.29 5.07
CA TYR A 35 -10.10 -0.04 5.09
C TYR A 35 -10.65 0.20 3.68
N LEU A 36 -11.89 -0.15 3.46
CA LEU A 36 -12.60 0.16 2.22
C LEU A 36 -12.77 1.68 2.11
N VAL A 37 -12.53 2.24 0.93
CA VAL A 37 -12.68 3.68 0.67
C VAL A 37 -14.15 4.07 0.72
N ASN A 38 -14.99 3.23 0.13
CA ASN A 38 -16.44 3.33 0.11
C ASN A 38 -17.03 2.23 1.00
N ASP A 39 -18.34 2.21 1.16
CA ASP A 39 -18.99 1.10 1.82
C ASP A 39 -19.00 -0.15 0.90
N VAL A 40 -19.57 -1.25 1.39
CA VAL A 40 -19.60 -2.54 0.66
C VAL A 40 -20.48 -2.52 -0.61
N PHE A 41 -21.23 -1.47 -0.84
CA PHE A 41 -22.10 -1.26 -2.01
C PHE A 41 -21.62 -0.12 -2.91
N GLY A 42 -20.56 0.59 -2.52
CA GLY A 42 -19.95 1.64 -3.31
C GLY A 42 -18.88 1.11 -4.27
N ASP A 43 -18.32 2.00 -5.07
CA ASP A 43 -17.26 1.66 -6.01
C ASP A 43 -16.08 0.99 -5.30
N PRO A 44 -15.47 -0.02 -5.90
CA PRO A 44 -14.34 -0.74 -5.32
C PRO A 44 -13.14 0.17 -5.03
N GLY A 45 -12.59 0.04 -3.83
CA GLY A 45 -11.38 0.75 -3.42
C GLY A 45 -10.94 0.32 -2.03
N LEU A 46 -9.70 -0.17 -1.90
CA LEU A 46 -9.09 -0.51 -0.62
C LEU A 46 -7.87 0.39 -0.39
N PHE A 47 -7.91 1.19 0.67
CA PHE A 47 -6.79 2.01 1.08
C PHE A 47 -5.99 1.31 2.17
N VAL A 48 -4.68 1.17 1.98
CA VAL A 48 -3.77 0.50 2.91
C VAL A 48 -2.70 1.48 3.35
N GLU A 49 -2.76 1.90 4.60
CA GLU A 49 -1.72 2.72 5.20
C GLU A 49 -0.52 1.85 5.61
N VAL A 50 0.67 2.22 5.16
CA VAL A 50 1.92 1.64 5.64
C VAL A 50 2.31 2.39 6.90
N ARG A 51 2.16 1.75 8.06
CA ARG A 51 2.57 2.35 9.33
C ARG A 51 4.07 2.67 9.32
N TRP A 52 4.45 3.61 10.13
CA TRP A 52 5.84 4.08 10.25
C TRP A 52 6.37 4.81 9.01
N SER A 53 5.56 4.92 7.94
CA SER A 53 5.88 5.71 6.75
C SER A 53 4.75 6.71 6.43
N LYS A 54 5.04 7.66 5.56
CA LYS A 54 4.01 8.56 5.02
C LYS A 54 3.38 8.02 3.72
N ARG A 55 3.55 6.71 3.47
CA ARG A 55 3.06 6.02 2.26
C ARG A 55 1.74 5.33 2.52
N ALA A 56 0.98 5.22 1.47
CA ALA A 56 -0.18 4.35 1.40
C ALA A 56 -0.24 3.68 0.03
N LEU A 57 -0.93 2.57 -0.04
CA LEU A 57 -1.25 1.82 -1.25
C LEU A 57 -2.75 1.93 -1.50
N LEU A 58 -3.14 1.95 -2.77
CA LEU A 58 -4.54 1.83 -3.17
C LEU A 58 -4.70 0.58 -4.03
N PHE A 59 -5.75 -0.16 -3.78
CA PHE A 59 -6.23 -1.22 -4.65
C PHE A 59 -7.56 -0.76 -5.23
N ASP A 60 -7.58 -0.59 -6.53
CA ASP A 60 -8.56 0.11 -7.36
C ASP A 60 -8.75 1.61 -7.04
N LEU A 61 -9.28 2.30 -8.02
CA LEU A 61 -9.57 3.73 -8.03
C LEU A 61 -11.05 3.97 -8.34
N GLY A 62 -11.94 3.37 -7.57
CA GLY A 62 -13.34 3.78 -7.55
C GLY A 62 -13.50 5.21 -7.02
N HIS A 63 -14.69 5.64 -6.79
CA HIS A 63 -14.93 6.95 -6.18
C HIS A 63 -14.11 7.10 -4.89
N ASN A 64 -13.34 8.18 -4.75
CA ASN A 64 -12.34 8.26 -3.67
C ASN A 64 -12.38 9.58 -2.87
N ASP A 65 -13.44 10.34 -2.98
CA ASP A 65 -13.64 11.60 -2.26
C ASP A 65 -13.61 11.43 -0.73
N ALA A 66 -14.04 10.26 -0.23
CA ALA A 66 -14.03 9.93 1.19
C ALA A 66 -12.61 9.92 1.81
N LEU A 67 -11.55 9.74 1.00
CA LEU A 67 -10.18 9.81 1.47
C LEU A 67 -9.71 11.23 1.79
N GLY A 68 -10.24 12.21 1.07
CA GLY A 68 -9.77 13.58 1.10
C GLY A 68 -8.32 13.76 0.58
N PRO A 69 -7.89 15.01 0.33
CA PRO A 69 -6.59 15.29 -0.33
C PRO A 69 -5.38 14.76 0.44
N THR A 70 -5.39 14.84 1.76
CA THR A 70 -4.24 14.43 2.59
C THR A 70 -3.94 12.95 2.49
N ARG A 71 -4.96 12.09 2.48
CA ARG A 71 -4.78 10.64 2.34
C ARG A 71 -4.46 10.27 0.90
N LEU A 72 -5.14 10.86 -0.09
CA LEU A 72 -4.83 10.67 -1.50
C LEU A 72 -3.37 11.00 -1.82
N LEU A 73 -2.81 12.06 -1.23
CA LEU A 73 -1.39 12.41 -1.38
C LEU A 73 -0.44 11.39 -0.77
N ARG A 74 -0.87 10.51 0.13
CA ARG A 74 -0.04 9.43 0.66
C ARG A 74 0.03 8.21 -0.28
N ALA A 75 -0.94 8.03 -1.16
CA ALA A 75 -0.94 6.97 -2.15
C ALA A 75 0.20 7.18 -3.15
N SER A 76 1.12 6.22 -3.26
CA SER A 76 2.26 6.23 -4.20
C SER A 76 2.12 5.14 -5.24
N ASP A 77 1.55 4.01 -4.85
CA ASP A 77 1.39 2.82 -5.66
C ASP A 77 -0.09 2.43 -5.68
N ILE A 78 -0.62 2.31 -6.87
CA ILE A 78 -2.02 2.01 -7.13
C ILE A 78 -2.10 0.71 -7.95
N PHE A 79 -2.79 -0.28 -7.43
CA PHE A 79 -2.97 -1.60 -8.03
C PHE A 79 -4.38 -1.70 -8.59
N ILE A 80 -4.50 -1.65 -9.91
CA ILE A 80 -5.79 -1.64 -10.62
C ILE A 80 -6.13 -3.08 -11.01
N SER A 81 -7.27 -3.58 -10.54
CA SER A 81 -7.76 -4.92 -10.92
C SER A 81 -8.09 -4.97 -12.40
N HIS A 82 -8.84 -4.00 -12.88
CA HIS A 82 -9.18 -3.77 -14.27
C HIS A 82 -9.72 -2.34 -14.45
N THR A 83 -10.00 -1.92 -15.68
CA THR A 83 -10.34 -0.52 -15.96
C THR A 83 -11.81 -0.30 -16.31
N HIS A 84 -12.77 -1.05 -15.71
CA HIS A 84 -14.16 -0.64 -15.71
C HIS A 84 -14.32 0.68 -14.94
N MET A 85 -15.39 1.39 -15.22
CA MET A 85 -15.57 2.77 -14.75
C MET A 85 -15.50 2.87 -13.21
N ASP A 86 -16.17 1.99 -12.52
CA ASP A 86 -16.26 1.92 -11.05
C ASP A 86 -14.95 1.56 -10.36
N HIS A 87 -13.98 0.97 -11.09
CA HIS A 87 -12.62 0.68 -10.61
C HIS A 87 -11.61 1.77 -10.98
N PHE A 88 -11.99 2.74 -11.84
CA PHE A 88 -11.03 3.70 -12.40
C PHE A 88 -11.51 5.16 -12.45
N ILE A 89 -12.75 5.45 -12.07
CA ILE A 89 -13.33 6.80 -12.12
C ILE A 89 -12.60 7.78 -11.20
N GLY A 90 -12.06 7.33 -10.08
CA GLY A 90 -11.32 8.14 -9.11
C GLY A 90 -9.92 8.59 -9.57
N PHE A 91 -9.49 8.18 -10.79
CA PHE A 91 -8.22 8.62 -11.36
C PHE A 91 -8.09 10.15 -11.41
N ASP A 92 -9.13 10.84 -11.85
CA ASP A 92 -9.13 12.28 -12.07
C ASP A 92 -9.03 13.05 -10.73
N ALA A 93 -9.68 12.56 -9.68
CA ALA A 93 -9.59 13.13 -8.34
C ALA A 93 -8.17 13.01 -7.76
N LEU A 94 -7.54 11.84 -7.92
CA LEU A 94 -6.15 11.64 -7.50
C LEU A 94 -5.19 12.51 -8.32
N LEU A 95 -5.35 12.57 -9.64
CA LEU A 95 -4.57 13.43 -10.53
C LEU A 95 -4.69 14.89 -10.11
N ARG A 96 -5.91 15.38 -9.88
CA ARG A 96 -6.19 16.76 -9.48
C ARG A 96 -5.49 17.17 -8.19
N VAL A 97 -5.42 16.26 -7.22
CA VAL A 97 -4.76 16.50 -5.93
C VAL A 97 -3.24 16.42 -6.05
N ALA A 98 -2.71 15.54 -6.91
CA ALA A 98 -1.27 15.34 -7.10
C ALA A 98 -0.63 16.39 -8.02
N LEU A 99 -1.42 17.02 -8.90
CA LEU A 99 -0.94 17.99 -9.87
C LEU A 99 -0.21 19.16 -9.18
N GLY A 100 0.97 19.52 -9.65
CA GLY A 100 1.83 20.54 -9.03
C GLY A 100 2.65 20.04 -7.82
N ARG A 101 2.60 18.74 -7.50
CA ARG A 101 3.40 18.13 -6.44
C ARG A 101 4.58 17.34 -7.02
N GLY A 102 5.75 17.42 -6.38
CA GLY A 102 6.92 16.59 -6.71
C GLY A 102 6.68 15.13 -6.30
N LYS A 103 5.93 14.40 -7.12
CA LYS A 103 5.48 13.05 -6.81
C LYS A 103 5.54 12.15 -8.04
N THR A 104 5.91 10.89 -7.80
CA THR A 104 5.71 9.81 -8.77
C THR A 104 4.53 8.97 -8.33
N LEU A 105 3.54 8.81 -9.20
CA LEU A 105 2.39 7.94 -9.01
C LEU A 105 2.57 6.71 -9.91
N ARG A 106 2.78 5.54 -9.31
CA ARG A 106 2.91 4.27 -10.03
C ARG A 106 1.58 3.55 -10.07
N ARG A 107 1.18 3.13 -11.26
CA ARG A 107 -0.02 2.32 -11.49
C ARG A 107 0.39 0.95 -11.99
N HIS A 108 -0.19 -0.06 -11.42
CA HIS A 108 0.09 -1.47 -11.70
C HIS A 108 -1.21 -2.13 -12.10
N GLY A 109 -1.29 -2.77 -13.27
CA GLY A 109 -2.55 -3.38 -13.70
C GLY A 109 -2.42 -4.31 -14.90
N PRO A 110 -3.55 -4.86 -15.35
CA PRO A 110 -3.60 -5.78 -16.50
C PRO A 110 -3.36 -5.05 -17.82
N PRO A 111 -3.22 -5.79 -18.93
CA PRO A 111 -3.19 -5.24 -20.28
C PRO A 111 -4.37 -4.29 -20.54
N GLY A 112 -4.09 -3.15 -21.17
CA GLY A 112 -5.05 -2.07 -21.42
C GLY A 112 -4.98 -0.91 -20.42
N LEU A 113 -4.21 -1.03 -19.34
CA LEU A 113 -4.04 0.06 -18.37
C LEU A 113 -3.35 1.29 -18.97
N ILE A 114 -2.25 1.09 -19.73
CA ILE A 114 -1.46 2.20 -20.33
C ILE A 114 -2.33 3.05 -21.27
N PRO A 115 -3.02 2.49 -22.28
CA PRO A 115 -3.88 3.30 -23.15
C PRO A 115 -5.03 3.97 -22.41
N ASN A 116 -5.57 3.36 -21.33
CA ASN A 116 -6.62 3.97 -20.53
C ASN A 116 -6.12 5.12 -19.66
N VAL A 117 -4.90 5.01 -19.09
CA VAL A 117 -4.20 6.14 -18.43
C VAL A 117 -3.97 7.27 -19.42
N GLN A 118 -3.44 6.95 -20.61
CA GLN A 118 -3.23 7.92 -21.68
C GLN A 118 -4.52 8.62 -22.10
N GLY A 119 -5.62 7.87 -22.28
CA GLY A 119 -6.94 8.40 -22.60
C GLY A 119 -7.47 9.37 -21.54
N LYS A 120 -7.31 9.06 -20.25
CA LYS A 120 -7.65 9.96 -19.15
C LYS A 120 -6.83 11.25 -19.20
N LEU A 121 -5.53 11.16 -19.42
CA LEU A 121 -4.63 12.32 -19.49
C LEU A 121 -4.94 13.18 -20.74
N HIS A 122 -5.21 12.57 -21.88
CA HIS A 122 -5.57 13.28 -23.12
C HIS A 122 -6.98 13.92 -23.07
N GLY A 123 -7.80 13.58 -22.09
CA GLY A 123 -9.10 14.22 -21.86
C GLY A 123 -9.02 15.68 -21.35
N TYR A 124 -7.81 16.19 -21.08
CA TYR A 124 -7.57 17.53 -20.53
C TYR A 124 -6.58 18.33 -21.37
N THR A 125 -6.59 19.65 -21.20
CA THR A 125 -5.62 20.56 -21.81
C THR A 125 -4.49 20.89 -20.84
N TRP A 126 -3.25 20.72 -21.27
CA TRP A 126 -2.05 20.82 -20.42
C TRP A 126 -1.12 21.99 -20.81
N ASN A 127 -1.67 23.15 -21.13
CA ASN A 127 -0.90 24.32 -21.58
C ASN A 127 -0.24 25.13 -20.45
N LEU A 128 -0.40 24.73 -19.17
CA LEU A 128 0.10 25.46 -18.00
C LEU A 128 0.81 24.56 -16.98
N VAL A 129 1.34 23.41 -17.40
CA VAL A 129 1.92 22.39 -16.48
C VAL A 129 3.43 22.15 -16.70
N ASP A 130 4.08 22.90 -17.55
CA ASP A 130 5.50 22.82 -17.91
C ASP A 130 6.46 22.92 -16.69
N GLY A 131 6.03 23.57 -15.64
CA GLY A 131 6.77 23.66 -14.36
C GLY A 131 6.37 22.63 -13.30
N TYR A 132 5.47 21.68 -13.59
CA TYR A 132 4.94 20.76 -12.60
C TYR A 132 5.75 19.45 -12.53
N PRO A 133 6.31 19.10 -11.35
CA PRO A 133 7.19 17.94 -11.20
C PRO A 133 6.44 16.60 -10.98
N LEU A 134 5.22 16.45 -11.47
CA LEU A 134 4.44 15.21 -11.37
C LEU A 134 4.85 14.22 -12.44
N THR A 135 5.12 13.00 -12.04
CA THR A 135 5.35 11.86 -12.92
C THR A 135 4.30 10.80 -12.67
N ILE A 136 3.75 10.23 -13.73
CA ILE A 136 2.85 9.09 -13.69
C ILE A 136 3.52 7.96 -14.44
N THR A 137 3.70 6.81 -13.78
CA THR A 137 4.20 5.60 -14.43
C THR A 137 3.11 4.53 -14.41
N ALA A 138 2.86 3.88 -15.53
CA ALA A 138 1.93 2.77 -15.66
C ALA A 138 2.68 1.51 -16.08
N HIS A 139 2.48 0.43 -15.31
CA HIS A 139 3.04 -0.89 -15.56
C HIS A 139 1.90 -1.84 -15.92
N GLU A 140 1.92 -2.38 -17.12
CA GLU A 140 1.01 -3.44 -17.57
C GLU A 140 1.70 -4.80 -17.46
N PHE A 141 1.02 -5.74 -16.83
CA PHE A 141 1.51 -7.10 -16.65
C PHE A 141 0.89 -8.03 -17.67
N HIS A 142 1.70 -8.48 -18.60
CA HIS A 142 1.36 -9.44 -19.66
C HIS A 142 1.92 -10.83 -19.31
N PRO A 143 1.39 -11.92 -19.88
CA PRO A 143 1.92 -13.27 -19.64
C PRO A 143 3.41 -13.42 -20.01
N ASP A 144 3.91 -12.62 -20.94
CA ASP A 144 5.26 -12.64 -21.51
C ASP A 144 6.17 -11.53 -20.97
N GLY A 145 5.65 -10.56 -20.21
CA GLY A 145 6.49 -9.48 -19.68
C GLY A 145 5.72 -8.32 -19.06
N ILE A 146 6.44 -7.27 -18.78
CA ILE A 146 5.94 -6.03 -18.21
C ILE A 146 6.17 -4.90 -19.22
N GLN A 147 5.11 -4.27 -19.66
CA GLN A 147 5.19 -3.03 -20.43
C GLN A 147 5.09 -1.84 -19.48
N THR A 148 5.90 -0.83 -19.71
CA THR A 148 5.93 0.37 -18.87
C THR A 148 5.85 1.61 -19.74
N ALA A 149 5.00 2.54 -19.33
CA ALA A 149 4.96 3.87 -19.91
C ALA A 149 4.97 4.94 -18.82
N THR A 150 5.73 6.00 -19.08
CA THR A 150 5.86 7.16 -18.19
C THR A 150 5.26 8.39 -18.85
N PHE A 151 4.57 9.21 -18.07
CA PHE A 151 3.91 10.44 -18.48
C PHE A 151 4.38 11.56 -17.55
N LEU A 152 4.96 12.61 -18.12
CA LEU A 152 5.52 13.74 -17.38
C LEU A 152 4.60 14.95 -17.50
N ALA A 153 4.30 15.61 -16.40
CA ALA A 153 3.54 16.87 -16.46
C ALA A 153 4.26 17.94 -17.26
N THR A 154 5.61 17.99 -17.20
CA THR A 154 6.45 18.96 -17.86
C THR A 154 6.35 18.98 -19.40
N ASP A 155 5.85 17.91 -20.00
CA ASP A 155 5.65 17.82 -21.44
C ASP A 155 4.18 17.64 -21.84
N GLY A 156 3.25 17.94 -20.91
CA GLY A 156 1.82 17.78 -21.15
C GLY A 156 1.37 16.32 -21.11
N PHE A 157 2.05 15.50 -20.36
CA PHE A 157 1.77 14.07 -20.21
C PHE A 157 1.86 13.28 -21.52
N GLN A 158 2.86 13.58 -22.34
CA GLN A 158 3.18 12.73 -23.48
C GLN A 158 3.60 11.34 -23.00
N ARG A 159 3.26 10.32 -23.79
CA ARG A 159 3.62 8.93 -23.48
C ARG A 159 5.08 8.67 -23.83
N HIS A 160 5.84 8.18 -22.88
CA HIS A 160 7.21 7.69 -23.03
C HIS A 160 7.24 6.20 -22.69
N ASP A 161 7.42 5.35 -23.70
CA ASP A 161 7.54 3.91 -23.50
C ASP A 161 8.94 3.55 -23.02
N GLU A 162 9.03 2.66 -22.06
CA GLU A 162 10.26 2.06 -21.56
C GLU A 162 10.47 0.68 -22.22
N PRO A 163 11.71 0.17 -22.27
CA PRO A 163 11.96 -1.20 -22.74
C PRO A 163 11.17 -2.22 -21.91
N ASP A 164 10.59 -3.22 -22.59
CA ASP A 164 9.86 -4.31 -21.93
C ASP A 164 10.76 -5.05 -20.95
N ALA A 165 10.23 -5.35 -19.77
CA ALA A 165 10.95 -6.08 -18.73
C ALA A 165 10.36 -7.49 -18.53
N PRO A 166 11.19 -8.48 -18.15
CA PRO A 166 10.70 -9.82 -17.89
C PRO A 166 9.79 -9.84 -16.65
N LEU A 167 8.74 -10.65 -16.68
CA LEU A 167 7.87 -10.88 -15.54
C LEU A 167 8.60 -11.75 -14.50
N ASN A 168 8.78 -11.22 -13.29
CA ASN A 168 9.39 -11.94 -12.18
C ASN A 168 8.36 -12.84 -11.48
N GLY A 169 8.42 -14.14 -11.71
CA GLY A 169 7.51 -15.11 -11.08
C GLY A 169 7.27 -16.32 -11.98
N CYS A 170 6.36 -17.18 -11.59
CA CYS A 170 6.05 -18.40 -12.33
C CYS A 170 5.54 -18.10 -13.74
N THR A 171 6.17 -18.68 -14.73
CA THR A 171 5.61 -18.81 -16.08
C THR A 171 4.39 -19.72 -16.02
N GLY A 172 3.18 -19.17 -16.12
CA GLY A 172 1.94 -19.93 -16.08
C GLY A 172 0.83 -19.19 -15.30
N GLN A 173 -0.21 -19.92 -14.90
CA GLN A 173 -1.38 -19.35 -14.19
C GLN A 173 -1.15 -19.05 -12.70
N GLY A 174 0.08 -19.16 -12.21
CA GLY A 174 0.44 -18.89 -10.81
C GLY A 174 0.58 -17.40 -10.50
N PRO A 175 0.65 -17.03 -9.19
CA PRO A 175 0.86 -15.65 -8.78
C PRO A 175 2.26 -15.17 -9.18
N PHE A 176 2.33 -13.91 -9.67
CA PHE A 176 3.56 -13.23 -10.04
C PHE A 176 3.74 -11.95 -9.22
N THR A 177 4.99 -11.50 -9.08
CA THR A 177 5.29 -10.29 -8.31
C THR A 177 5.14 -9.04 -9.17
N VAL A 178 4.27 -8.13 -8.73
CA VAL A 178 4.02 -6.84 -9.40
C VAL A 178 4.75 -5.68 -8.73
N PHE A 179 5.10 -5.84 -7.44
CA PHE A 179 5.81 -4.80 -6.70
C PHE A 179 6.66 -5.41 -5.57
N ARG A 180 7.86 -4.87 -5.37
CA ARG A 180 8.74 -5.22 -4.26
C ARG A 180 9.16 -3.97 -3.47
N ASP A 181 9.12 -4.10 -2.17
CA ASP A 181 9.64 -3.16 -1.19
C ASP A 181 10.45 -3.96 -0.16
N PRO A 182 11.44 -3.41 0.51
CA PRO A 182 12.16 -4.15 1.56
C PRO A 182 11.25 -4.74 2.63
N MET A 183 10.13 -4.07 2.94
CA MET A 183 9.18 -4.49 3.97
C MET A 183 8.14 -5.49 3.46
N PHE A 184 7.73 -5.40 2.20
CA PHE A 184 6.62 -6.18 1.66
C PHE A 184 6.73 -6.44 0.16
N THR A 185 5.95 -7.39 -0.31
CA THR A 185 5.74 -7.64 -1.74
C THR A 185 4.25 -7.55 -2.06
N VAL A 186 3.94 -7.14 -3.30
CA VAL A 186 2.60 -7.31 -3.87
C VAL A 186 2.70 -8.32 -5.00
N GLN A 187 1.89 -9.35 -4.92
CA GLN A 187 1.72 -10.36 -5.96
C GLN A 187 0.36 -10.19 -6.62
N ALA A 188 0.25 -10.61 -7.87
CA ALA A 188 -1.01 -10.65 -8.59
C ALA A 188 -1.26 -12.03 -9.18
N THR A 189 -2.52 -12.34 -9.41
CA THR A 189 -2.99 -13.51 -10.16
C THR A 189 -4.00 -13.05 -11.19
N ALA A 190 -3.85 -13.52 -12.43
CA ALA A 190 -4.78 -13.20 -13.50
C ALA A 190 -6.13 -13.88 -13.27
N LEU A 191 -7.19 -13.11 -13.46
CA LEU A 191 -8.58 -13.55 -13.44
C LEU A 191 -9.23 -13.25 -14.79
N ASN A 192 -10.36 -13.87 -15.05
CA ASN A 192 -11.12 -13.66 -16.28
C ASN A 192 -12.50 -13.07 -15.98
N HIS A 193 -12.63 -11.79 -16.14
CA HIS A 193 -13.90 -11.06 -16.03
C HIS A 193 -14.43 -10.63 -17.43
N ARG A 194 -14.31 -11.50 -18.43
CA ARG A 194 -14.49 -11.24 -19.89
C ARG A 194 -13.48 -10.23 -20.45
N ILE A 195 -12.71 -9.59 -19.60
CA ILE A 195 -11.52 -8.80 -19.86
C ILE A 195 -10.41 -9.30 -18.92
N PRO A 196 -9.13 -9.02 -19.19
CA PRO A 196 -8.07 -9.27 -18.23
C PRO A 196 -8.31 -8.52 -16.92
N SER A 197 -8.32 -9.25 -15.80
CA SER A 197 -8.43 -8.69 -14.45
C SER A 197 -7.36 -9.29 -13.54
N LEU A 198 -6.96 -8.59 -12.49
CA LEU A 198 -5.95 -9.02 -11.54
C LEU A 198 -6.50 -9.02 -10.11
N ALA A 199 -6.35 -10.15 -9.42
CA ALA A 199 -6.43 -10.19 -7.96
C ALA A 199 -5.05 -9.92 -7.38
N TYR A 200 -4.99 -9.28 -6.21
CA TYR A 200 -3.75 -8.88 -5.56
C TYR A 200 -3.60 -9.47 -4.17
N ALA A 201 -2.34 -9.72 -3.77
CA ALA A 201 -1.97 -10.10 -2.41
C ALA A 201 -0.78 -9.27 -1.94
N LEU A 202 -1.00 -8.40 -0.95
CA LEU A 202 0.04 -7.71 -0.20
C LEU A 202 0.55 -8.65 0.88
N GLN A 203 1.86 -8.91 0.92
CA GLN A 203 2.49 -9.80 1.89
C GLN A 203 3.67 -9.09 2.55
N GLU A 204 3.58 -8.81 3.86
CA GLU A 204 4.72 -8.41 4.67
C GLU A 204 5.74 -9.54 4.73
N GLN A 205 7.04 -9.24 4.58
CA GLN A 205 8.08 -10.27 4.62
C GLN A 205 8.11 -10.96 5.98
N PHE A 206 8.24 -10.18 7.03
CA PHE A 206 8.16 -10.59 8.43
C PHE A 206 7.84 -9.37 9.29
N HIS A 207 7.26 -9.63 10.45
CA HIS A 207 6.89 -8.56 11.39
C HIS A 207 7.93 -8.44 12.51
N VAL A 208 8.40 -7.21 12.74
CA VAL A 208 9.41 -6.90 13.76
C VAL A 208 8.73 -6.26 14.97
N ASN A 209 8.74 -6.97 16.08
CA ASN A 209 8.24 -6.48 17.37
C ASN A 209 9.38 -6.17 18.32
N PHE A 210 9.31 -5.01 18.98
CA PHE A 210 10.22 -4.68 20.08
C PHE A 210 9.56 -4.97 21.42
N ASN A 211 10.31 -5.63 22.32
CA ASN A 211 9.92 -5.79 23.71
C ASN A 211 10.18 -4.47 24.46
N LYS A 212 9.11 -3.73 24.73
CA LYS A 212 9.19 -2.40 25.35
C LYS A 212 9.66 -2.46 26.82
N GLU A 213 9.36 -3.54 27.52
CA GLU A 213 9.77 -3.75 28.92
C GLU A 213 11.30 -3.92 28.98
N ARG A 214 11.85 -4.78 28.15
CA ARG A 214 13.32 -4.98 28.07
C ARG A 214 14.05 -3.71 27.60
N LEU A 215 13.46 -2.92 26.70
CA LEU A 215 14.02 -1.63 26.31
C LEU A 215 14.05 -0.69 27.52
N HIS A 216 12.96 -0.60 28.26
CA HIS A 216 12.88 0.24 29.44
C HIS A 216 13.91 -0.20 30.54
N GLU A 217 14.00 -1.49 30.82
CA GLU A 217 14.99 -2.07 31.77
C GLU A 217 16.44 -1.75 31.35
N ALA A 218 16.71 -1.67 30.04
CA ALA A 218 18.01 -1.28 29.51
C ALA A 218 18.23 0.24 29.43
N GLY A 219 17.29 1.06 29.89
CA GLY A 219 17.33 2.52 29.83
C GLY A 219 17.19 3.08 28.40
N LEU A 220 16.62 2.31 27.47
CA LEU A 220 16.44 2.70 26.07
C LEU A 220 15.03 3.24 25.84
N PRO A 221 14.87 4.53 25.53
CA PRO A 221 13.56 5.13 25.30
C PRO A 221 12.94 4.61 23.99
N VAL A 222 11.62 4.37 24.01
CA VAL A 222 10.87 4.10 22.78
C VAL A 222 10.82 5.38 21.94
N GLY A 223 11.30 5.31 20.70
CA GLY A 223 11.42 6.49 19.85
C GLY A 223 11.57 6.16 18.36
N TYR A 224 11.88 7.22 17.60
CA TYR A 224 12.01 7.15 16.15
C TYR A 224 13.10 6.15 15.69
N TRP A 225 14.18 6.00 16.46
CA TRP A 225 15.27 5.08 16.17
C TRP A 225 14.83 3.62 15.98
N LEU A 226 13.76 3.19 16.67
CA LEU A 226 13.21 1.84 16.48
C LEU A 226 12.64 1.62 15.07
N LYS A 227 12.19 2.70 14.42
CA LYS A 227 11.75 2.63 13.03
C LYS A 227 12.94 2.39 12.10
N GLU A 228 14.05 3.06 12.33
CA GLU A 228 15.28 2.88 11.54
C GLU A 228 15.80 1.47 11.70
N VAL A 229 15.81 0.93 12.93
CA VAL A 229 16.20 -0.46 13.19
C VAL A 229 15.29 -1.45 12.46
N LYS A 230 13.98 -1.24 12.43
CA LYS A 230 13.07 -2.07 11.61
C LYS A 230 13.45 -2.05 10.13
N GLN A 231 13.81 -0.88 9.62
CA GLN A 231 14.24 -0.73 8.23
C GLN A 231 15.51 -1.55 7.96
N TYR A 232 16.52 -1.54 8.84
CA TYR A 232 17.74 -2.35 8.70
C TYR A 232 17.42 -3.84 8.64
N PHE A 233 16.47 -4.33 9.46
CA PHE A 233 16.03 -5.73 9.39
C PHE A 233 15.38 -6.07 8.04
N TRP A 234 14.48 -5.24 7.55
CA TRP A 234 13.82 -5.48 6.26
C TRP A 234 14.80 -5.38 5.07
N GLU A 235 15.79 -4.53 5.16
CA GLU A 235 16.88 -4.42 4.17
C GLU A 235 17.89 -5.57 4.23
N GLY A 236 17.78 -6.44 5.25
CA GLY A 236 18.65 -7.59 5.41
C GLY A 236 20.07 -7.22 5.84
N GLN A 237 20.25 -6.13 6.58
CA GLN A 237 21.54 -5.76 7.13
C GLN A 237 22.09 -6.89 8.02
N PRO A 238 23.41 -7.20 7.98
CA PRO A 238 24.02 -8.28 8.74
C PRO A 238 24.04 -7.98 10.25
N ASP A 239 24.24 -9.00 11.07
CA ASP A 239 24.21 -8.87 12.52
C ASP A 239 25.34 -8.00 13.11
N ASP A 240 26.47 -7.89 12.41
CA ASP A 240 27.58 -7.01 12.77
C ASP A 240 27.42 -5.56 12.27
N PHE A 241 26.29 -5.24 11.63
CA PHE A 241 25.98 -3.88 11.16
C PHE A 241 25.95 -2.92 12.33
N ARG A 242 26.77 -1.85 12.25
CA ARG A 242 26.87 -0.79 13.25
C ARG A 242 26.08 0.44 12.79
N PHE A 243 25.33 1.02 13.71
CA PHE A 243 24.57 2.23 13.44
C PHE A 243 24.52 3.13 14.66
N CYS A 244 24.43 4.45 14.44
CA CYS A 244 24.21 5.43 15.49
C CYS A 244 22.76 5.82 15.56
N ALA A 245 22.17 5.79 16.76
CA ALA A 245 20.81 6.23 17.00
C ALA A 245 20.77 7.39 17.99
N THR A 246 19.91 8.39 17.75
CA THR A 246 19.65 9.45 18.69
C THR A 246 18.50 9.03 19.61
N LEU A 247 18.80 8.90 20.89
CA LEU A 247 17.87 8.59 21.94
C LEU A 247 17.37 9.87 22.60
N TYR A 248 16.05 10.02 22.73
CA TYR A 248 15.42 11.17 23.35
C TYR A 248 14.88 10.77 24.72
N HIS A 249 15.50 11.29 25.77
CA HIS A 249 15.06 11.17 27.16
C HIS A 249 14.27 12.42 27.55
N GLU A 250 13.60 12.41 28.72
CA GLU A 250 12.77 13.55 29.18
C GLU A 250 13.54 14.88 29.25
N HIS A 251 14.82 14.83 29.62
CA HIS A 251 15.62 16.04 29.87
C HIS A 251 16.86 16.18 28.98
N HIS A 252 17.20 15.17 28.19
CA HIS A 252 18.38 15.22 27.33
C HIS A 252 18.24 14.30 26.12
N LYS A 253 19.09 14.50 25.14
CA LYS A 253 19.29 13.59 24.01
C LYS A 253 20.72 13.09 24.04
N GLU A 254 20.89 11.84 23.67
CA GLU A 254 22.23 11.25 23.44
C GLU A 254 22.28 10.54 22.10
N THR A 255 23.46 10.46 21.52
CA THR A 255 23.71 9.61 20.35
C THR A 255 24.53 8.43 20.79
N ARG A 256 24.05 7.23 20.48
CA ARG A 256 24.68 5.97 20.89
C ARG A 256 24.88 5.05 19.72
N GLU A 257 26.03 4.40 19.68
CA GLU A 257 26.31 3.35 18.70
C GLU A 257 25.73 2.01 19.17
N PHE A 258 25.18 1.25 18.21
CA PHE A 258 24.60 -0.06 18.43
C PHE A 258 25.07 -1.05 17.37
N ILE A 259 25.03 -2.33 17.71
CA ILE A 259 25.23 -3.46 16.79
C ILE A 259 23.86 -4.12 16.58
N LEU A 260 23.47 -4.33 15.33
CA LEU A 260 22.12 -4.80 14.98
C LEU A 260 21.80 -6.17 15.58
N GLY A 261 22.76 -7.10 15.61
CA GLY A 261 22.61 -8.42 16.22
C GLY A 261 22.32 -8.37 17.72
N GLU A 262 22.97 -7.46 18.46
CA GLU A 262 22.71 -7.27 19.90
C GLU A 262 21.29 -6.76 20.15
N ILE A 263 20.81 -5.84 19.29
CA ILE A 263 19.43 -5.34 19.35
C ILE A 263 18.45 -6.47 19.03
N ARG A 264 18.75 -7.29 18.01
CA ARG A 264 17.93 -8.45 17.63
C ARG A 264 17.78 -9.42 18.79
N GLU A 265 18.87 -9.86 19.38
CA GLU A 265 18.89 -10.88 20.41
C GLU A 265 18.16 -10.41 21.69
N ARG A 266 18.41 -9.17 22.11
CA ARG A 266 17.93 -8.66 23.40
C ARG A 266 16.51 -8.12 23.37
N PHE A 267 16.09 -7.50 22.28
CA PHE A 267 14.91 -6.66 22.26
C PHE A 267 13.88 -7.00 21.18
N VAL A 268 14.21 -7.87 20.21
CA VAL A 268 13.37 -8.09 19.03
C VAL A 268 12.79 -9.50 19.03
N THR A 269 11.51 -9.57 18.64
CA THR A 269 10.85 -10.81 18.26
C THR A 269 10.37 -10.67 16.81
N ILE A 270 10.83 -11.56 15.94
CA ILE A 270 10.39 -11.64 14.56
C ILE A 270 9.26 -12.67 14.48
N THR A 271 8.14 -12.27 13.88
CA THR A 271 6.95 -13.11 13.69
C THR A 271 6.51 -13.10 12.23
N ARG A 272 5.54 -13.94 11.89
CA ARG A 272 4.97 -13.96 10.55
C ARG A 272 4.38 -12.59 10.21
N GLY A 273 4.67 -12.09 9.01
CA GLY A 273 4.14 -10.85 8.48
C GLY A 273 2.64 -10.91 8.16
N GLN A 274 2.02 -9.74 8.08
CA GLN A 274 0.63 -9.59 7.66
C GLN A 274 0.44 -9.96 6.18
N LYS A 275 -0.75 -10.45 5.86
CA LYS A 275 -1.19 -10.67 4.48
C LYS A 275 -2.57 -10.06 4.27
N ILE A 276 -2.73 -9.30 3.18
CA ILE A 276 -3.99 -8.72 2.74
C ILE A 276 -4.22 -9.20 1.32
N ALA A 277 -5.36 -9.84 1.05
CA ALA A 277 -5.79 -10.19 -0.29
C ALA A 277 -6.92 -9.26 -0.74
N TYR A 278 -6.85 -8.80 -1.99
CA TYR A 278 -7.87 -8.00 -2.64
C TYR A 278 -8.31 -8.72 -3.91
N VAL A 279 -9.56 -9.16 -3.91
CA VAL A 279 -10.17 -9.92 -5.01
C VAL A 279 -11.54 -9.32 -5.28
N VAL A 280 -11.74 -8.87 -6.49
CA VAL A 280 -12.99 -8.29 -7.00
C VAL A 280 -13.27 -8.86 -8.38
N ASP A 281 -14.52 -8.95 -8.77
CA ASP A 281 -14.99 -9.31 -10.12
C ASP A 281 -14.27 -10.54 -10.71
N ALA A 282 -14.37 -11.66 -9.99
CA ALA A 282 -13.77 -12.94 -10.34
C ALA A 282 -14.69 -13.80 -11.20
#